data_a0809252babcf438d93856a2be9a56ec
#
_entry.id   a0809252babcf438d93856a2be9a56ec
#
_cell.length_a   1.000
_cell.length_b   1.000
_cell.length_c   1.000
_cell.angle_alpha   90.00
_cell.angle_beta   90.00
_cell.angle_gamma   90.00
#
_symmetry.space_group_name_H-M   'P 1'
#
loop_
_entity.id
_entity.type
_entity.pdbx_description
1 polymer ?
#
loop_
_entity_poly.entity_id
_entity_poly.type
_entity_poly.pdbx_seq_one_letter_code
_entity_poly.pdbx_strand_id
1 'polypeptide(L)'
;MTERMTGGMKDFAVLLETLVLTPSRNAKIAAMAAYFRATPDPDRGIALAAITRDLSLANLKAGALRQLTMERVDPDLFLMSYDYVGDMAETISLIWPAPDEDADGELPGLAAFVSDIETLPKSALAGHVAALLDLASPAERWAIIKLATGGLRVGVSARLAKTALAAYSGRDLAEIEKIWHGLEIPYSGLFAWLDGTGPRPEI
;
A
#
# COMPACT_ATOMS: atom_id res chain seq x y z
N MET A 1 1.75 -16.76 21.78
CA MET A 1 0.55 -16.87 20.92
C MET A 1 0.77 -15.84 19.84
N THR A 2 1.33 -16.27 18.70
CA THR A 2 1.70 -15.39 17.60
C THR A 2 0.41 -15.06 16.86
N GLU A 3 -0.06 -13.82 17.00
CA GLU A 3 -1.16 -13.30 16.19
C GLU A 3 -0.78 -13.49 14.71
N ARG A 4 -1.54 -14.28 13.98
CA ARG A 4 -1.43 -14.34 12.52
C ARG A 4 -1.83 -12.99 12.00
N MET A 5 -0.85 -12.22 11.54
CA MET A 5 -1.12 -11.01 10.76
C MET A 5 -1.90 -11.44 9.51
N THR A 6 -3.08 -10.91 9.35
CA THR A 6 -4.02 -11.30 8.29
C THR A 6 -3.82 -10.52 7.00
N GLY A 7 -2.60 -10.11 6.67
CA GLY A 7 -2.22 -9.59 5.35
C GLY A 7 -3.18 -8.57 4.71
N GLY A 8 -3.84 -7.74 5.50
CA GLY A 8 -4.83 -6.78 5.03
C GLY A 8 -4.26 -5.37 4.85
N MET A 9 -5.14 -4.43 4.51
CA MET A 9 -4.81 -3.01 4.37
C MET A 9 -4.18 -2.42 5.64
N LYS A 10 -4.60 -2.88 6.83
CA LYS A 10 -4.05 -2.46 8.12
C LYS A 10 -2.55 -2.75 8.24
N ASP A 11 -2.14 -3.99 7.94
CA ASP A 11 -0.73 -4.39 8.04
C ASP A 11 0.14 -3.65 7.02
N PHE A 12 -0.39 -3.43 5.83
CA PHE A 12 0.27 -2.62 4.80
C PHE A 12 0.42 -1.16 5.24
N ALA A 13 -0.62 -0.55 5.82
CA ALA A 13 -0.56 0.81 6.34
C ALA A 13 0.49 0.96 7.45
N VAL A 14 0.58 -0.01 8.36
CA VAL A 14 1.62 -0.06 9.41
C VAL A 14 3.01 -0.14 8.80
N LEU A 15 3.21 -0.97 7.76
CA LEU A 15 4.48 -1.04 7.05
C LEU A 15 4.85 0.30 6.43
N LEU A 16 3.92 0.95 5.72
CA LEU A 16 4.18 2.25 5.08
C LEU A 16 4.56 3.33 6.09
N GLU A 17 3.84 3.43 7.20
CA GLU A 17 4.14 4.36 8.28
C GLU A 17 5.53 4.11 8.86
N THR A 18 5.87 2.85 9.12
CA THR A 18 7.21 2.45 9.58
C THR A 18 8.30 2.87 8.59
N LEU A 19 8.09 2.65 7.30
CA LEU A 19 9.06 3.01 6.27
C LEU A 19 9.26 4.52 6.13
N VAL A 20 8.20 5.31 6.29
CA VAL A 20 8.26 6.77 6.23
C VAL A 20 8.97 7.36 7.46
N LEU A 21 8.65 6.86 8.65
CA LEU A 21 9.16 7.42 9.91
C LEU A 21 10.56 6.91 10.29
N THR A 22 11.02 5.82 9.69
CA THR A 22 12.30 5.20 10.02
C THR A 22 13.42 5.69 9.12
N PRO A 23 14.44 6.41 9.63
CA PRO A 23 15.58 6.83 8.83
C PRO A 23 16.60 5.70 8.59
N SER A 24 16.63 4.70 9.45
CA SER A 24 17.60 3.61 9.38
C SER A 24 17.34 2.66 8.21
N ARG A 25 18.34 2.52 7.34
CA ARG A 25 18.31 1.57 6.22
C ARG A 25 18.06 0.13 6.70
N ASN A 26 18.75 -0.30 7.74
CA ASN A 26 18.62 -1.67 8.26
C ASN A 26 17.26 -1.92 8.91
N ALA A 27 16.70 -0.92 9.58
CA ALA A 27 15.35 -1.02 10.14
C ALA A 27 14.28 -1.10 9.04
N LYS A 28 14.44 -0.38 7.93
CA LYS A 28 13.55 -0.52 6.75
C LYS A 28 13.63 -1.92 6.14
N ILE A 29 14.84 -2.47 5.98
CA ILE A 29 15.04 -3.85 5.49
C ILE A 29 14.34 -4.84 6.42
N ALA A 30 14.53 -4.73 7.72
CA ALA A 30 13.91 -5.62 8.70
C ALA A 30 12.38 -5.54 8.69
N ALA A 31 11.82 -4.34 8.57
CA ALA A 31 10.37 -4.13 8.49
C ALA A 31 9.76 -4.76 7.24
N MET A 32 10.37 -4.57 6.07
CA MET A 32 9.93 -5.20 4.83
C MET A 32 10.06 -6.72 4.87
N ALA A 33 11.20 -7.25 5.35
CA ALA A 33 11.40 -8.69 5.47
C ALA A 33 10.37 -9.34 6.40
N ALA A 34 10.05 -8.71 7.53
CA ALA A 34 9.02 -9.18 8.45
C ALA A 34 7.62 -9.18 7.80
N TYR A 35 7.29 -8.13 7.06
CA TYR A 35 6.04 -8.03 6.33
C TYR A 35 5.91 -9.13 5.26
N PHE A 36 6.93 -9.37 4.44
CA PHE A 36 6.93 -10.43 3.43
C PHE A 36 6.80 -11.83 4.03
N ARG A 37 7.34 -12.04 5.23
CA ARG A 37 7.22 -13.32 5.96
C ARG A 37 5.81 -13.56 6.50
N ALA A 38 5.17 -12.50 6.97
CA ALA A 38 3.86 -12.57 7.62
C ALA A 38 2.68 -12.52 6.65
N THR A 39 2.88 -11.91 5.47
CA THR A 39 1.80 -11.62 4.51
C THR A 39 1.74 -12.68 3.42
N PRO A 40 0.57 -13.27 3.16
CA PRO A 40 0.41 -14.26 2.09
C PRO A 40 0.38 -13.62 0.69
N ASP A 41 0.58 -14.46 -0.34
CA ASP A 41 0.28 -14.09 -1.71
C ASP A 41 -1.24 -13.96 -1.92
N PRO A 42 -1.70 -13.07 -2.82
CA PRO A 42 -0.92 -12.16 -3.66
C PRO A 42 -0.57 -10.82 -2.99
N ASP A 43 -1.07 -10.53 -1.79
CA ASP A 43 -0.97 -9.23 -1.13
C ASP A 43 0.47 -8.76 -0.93
N ARG A 44 1.40 -9.66 -0.54
CA ARG A 44 2.81 -9.28 -0.38
C ARG A 44 3.47 -8.88 -1.69
N GLY A 45 3.08 -9.50 -2.80
CA GLY A 45 3.58 -9.14 -4.13
C GLY A 45 3.06 -7.78 -4.59
N ILE A 46 1.79 -7.50 -4.34
CA ILE A 46 1.20 -6.17 -4.60
C ILE A 46 1.87 -5.10 -3.73
N ALA A 47 2.12 -5.39 -2.46
CA ALA A 47 2.84 -4.48 -1.56
C ALA A 47 4.26 -4.18 -2.08
N LEU A 48 4.98 -5.19 -2.53
CA LEU A 48 6.29 -5.03 -3.15
C LEU A 48 6.22 -4.10 -4.38
N ALA A 49 5.26 -4.34 -5.28
CA ALA A 49 5.06 -3.51 -6.47
C ALA A 49 4.71 -2.05 -6.12
N ALA A 50 3.90 -1.83 -5.09
CA ALA A 50 3.56 -0.51 -4.62
C ALA A 50 4.76 0.24 -4.03
N ILE A 51 5.57 -0.43 -3.20
CA ILE A 51 6.75 0.14 -2.55
C ILE A 51 7.84 0.47 -3.58
N THR A 52 8.06 -0.38 -4.57
CA THR A 52 9.03 -0.15 -5.65
C THR A 52 8.53 0.79 -6.74
N ARG A 53 7.26 1.15 -6.71
CA ARG A 53 6.54 1.97 -7.70
C ARG A 53 6.40 1.30 -9.07
N ASP A 54 6.46 -0.02 -9.11
CA ASP A 54 6.14 -0.79 -10.31
C ASP A 54 4.62 -0.89 -10.52
N LEU A 55 3.82 -0.69 -9.45
CA LEU A 55 2.38 -0.57 -9.51
C LEU A 55 1.97 0.87 -9.85
N SER A 56 1.20 1.05 -10.93
CA SER A 56 0.71 2.35 -11.38
C SER A 56 -0.81 2.41 -11.34
N LEU A 57 -1.36 3.03 -10.32
CA LEU A 57 -2.80 3.14 -10.07
C LEU A 57 -3.34 4.57 -10.17
N ALA A 58 -2.81 5.46 -10.91
CA ALA A 58 -3.25 6.85 -10.99
C ALA A 58 -4.69 7.05 -11.52
N ASN A 59 -5.64 6.23 -11.05
CA ASN A 59 -7.02 6.17 -11.52
C ASN A 59 -7.91 7.21 -10.82
N LEU A 60 -7.66 7.50 -9.54
CA LEU A 60 -8.37 8.53 -8.80
C LEU A 60 -7.65 9.88 -8.95
N LYS A 61 -8.36 10.85 -9.55
CA LYS A 61 -7.80 12.19 -9.75
C LYS A 61 -7.92 13.03 -8.48
N ALA A 62 -6.93 13.89 -8.24
CA ALA A 62 -6.90 14.79 -7.09
C ALA A 62 -8.18 15.68 -6.99
N GLY A 63 -8.72 16.14 -8.11
CA GLY A 63 -9.95 16.91 -8.14
C GLY A 63 -11.17 16.14 -7.66
N ALA A 64 -11.30 14.85 -8.06
CA ALA A 64 -12.39 14.01 -7.60
C ALA A 64 -12.28 13.72 -6.10
N LEU A 65 -11.07 13.47 -5.60
CA LEU A 65 -10.81 13.27 -4.18
C LEU A 65 -11.13 14.53 -3.36
N ARG A 66 -10.75 15.71 -3.86
CA ARG A 66 -11.09 17.00 -3.23
C ARG A 66 -12.59 17.20 -3.13
N GLN A 67 -13.33 16.98 -4.21
CA GLN A 67 -14.78 17.12 -4.23
C GLN A 67 -15.43 16.15 -3.24
N LEU A 68 -15.03 14.90 -3.26
CA LEU A 68 -15.50 13.87 -2.34
C LEU A 68 -15.30 14.26 -0.88
N THR A 69 -14.14 14.86 -0.55
CA THR A 69 -13.84 15.30 0.81
C THR A 69 -14.75 16.48 1.22
N MET A 70 -14.97 17.44 0.33
CA MET A 70 -15.86 18.59 0.61
C MET A 70 -17.35 18.20 0.74
N GLU A 71 -17.73 17.02 0.32
CA GLU A 71 -19.06 16.43 0.57
C GLU A 71 -19.19 15.78 1.96
N ARG A 72 -18.06 15.46 2.61
CA ARG A 72 -18.00 14.75 3.91
C ARG A 72 -17.63 15.66 5.08
N VAL A 73 -16.85 16.69 4.82
CA VAL A 73 -16.38 17.65 5.83
C VAL A 73 -16.65 19.07 5.39
N ASP A 74 -16.64 19.99 6.34
CA ASP A 74 -16.78 21.41 6.05
C ASP A 74 -15.71 21.87 5.05
N PRO A 75 -16.11 22.47 3.90
CA PRO A 75 -15.16 22.86 2.86
C PRO A 75 -14.11 23.88 3.31
N ASP A 76 -14.48 24.83 4.17
CA ASP A 76 -13.55 25.84 4.67
C ASP A 76 -12.53 25.22 5.60
N LEU A 77 -12.96 24.29 6.47
CA LEU A 77 -12.06 23.51 7.33
C LEU A 77 -11.08 22.70 6.50
N PHE A 78 -11.56 22.05 5.45
CA PHE A 78 -10.69 21.27 4.56
C PHE A 78 -9.63 22.14 3.88
N LEU A 79 -10.04 23.27 3.29
CA LEU A 79 -9.13 24.16 2.58
C LEU A 79 -8.08 24.78 3.50
N MET A 80 -8.48 25.22 4.69
CA MET A 80 -7.55 25.75 5.69
C MET A 80 -6.57 24.69 6.18
N SER A 81 -7.05 23.46 6.43
CA SER A 81 -6.20 22.35 6.86
C SER A 81 -5.22 21.94 5.77
N TYR A 82 -5.66 21.89 4.52
CA TYR A 82 -4.79 21.57 3.37
C TYR A 82 -3.72 22.64 3.16
N ASP A 83 -4.06 23.92 3.27
CA ASP A 83 -3.08 25.02 3.17
C ASP A 83 -2.02 24.92 4.27
N TYR A 84 -2.40 24.47 5.46
CA TYR A 84 -1.47 24.31 6.59
C TYR A 84 -0.57 23.06 6.45
N VAL A 85 -1.15 21.90 6.12
CA VAL A 85 -0.44 20.63 6.03
C VAL A 85 0.36 20.49 4.74
N GLY A 86 -0.20 20.97 3.61
CA GLY A 86 0.46 20.95 2.30
C GLY A 86 0.42 19.60 1.57
N ASP A 87 -0.09 18.53 2.19
CA ASP A 87 -0.31 17.22 1.57
C ASP A 87 -1.78 16.82 1.68
N MET A 88 -2.41 16.54 0.52
CA MET A 88 -3.83 16.23 0.46
C MET A 88 -4.17 14.90 1.16
N ALA A 89 -3.38 13.87 0.95
CA ALA A 89 -3.63 12.57 1.56
C ALA A 89 -3.51 12.62 3.08
N GLU A 90 -2.50 13.32 3.59
CA GLU A 90 -2.32 13.52 5.04
C GLU A 90 -3.48 14.34 5.61
N THR A 91 -3.84 15.45 4.98
CA THR A 91 -4.97 16.28 5.40
C THR A 91 -6.25 15.47 5.48
N ILE A 92 -6.62 14.78 4.41
CA ILE A 92 -7.87 14.00 4.33
C ILE A 92 -7.86 12.86 5.36
N SER A 93 -6.74 12.17 5.52
CA SER A 93 -6.65 11.06 6.46
C SER A 93 -6.94 11.47 7.90
N LEU A 94 -6.62 12.71 8.26
CA LEU A 94 -6.81 13.24 9.61
C LEU A 94 -8.19 13.86 9.82
N ILE A 95 -8.75 14.56 8.82
CA ILE A 95 -10.03 15.29 8.97
C ILE A 95 -11.25 14.48 8.55
N TRP A 96 -11.08 13.37 7.82
CA TRP A 96 -12.19 12.51 7.44
C TRP A 96 -12.93 12.03 8.70
N PRO A 97 -14.27 11.99 8.69
CA PRO A 97 -15.03 11.57 9.88
C PRO A 97 -14.58 10.22 10.40
N ALA A 98 -14.57 10.09 11.73
CA ALA A 98 -14.26 8.80 12.36
C ALA A 98 -15.24 7.72 11.89
N PRO A 99 -14.82 6.44 11.78
CA PRO A 99 -15.73 5.36 11.51
C PRO A 99 -16.84 5.30 12.56
N ASP A 100 -18.07 5.02 12.12
CA ASP A 100 -19.15 4.70 13.05
C ASP A 100 -18.81 3.44 13.84
N GLU A 101 -19.05 3.44 15.15
CA GLU A 101 -18.79 2.28 16.02
C GLU A 101 -19.59 1.04 15.58
N ASP A 102 -20.72 1.26 14.92
CA ASP A 102 -21.62 0.22 14.39
C ASP A 102 -21.43 -0.03 12.87
N ALA A 103 -20.40 0.52 12.24
CA ALA A 103 -20.15 0.31 10.81
C ALA A 103 -19.81 -1.15 10.54
N ASP A 104 -20.72 -1.86 9.89
CA ASP A 104 -20.50 -3.22 9.38
C ASP A 104 -19.63 -3.14 8.11
N GLY A 105 -18.45 -3.71 8.16
CA GLY A 105 -17.59 -3.86 7.02
C GLY A 105 -16.12 -4.02 7.39
N GLU A 106 -15.42 -4.76 6.57
CA GLU A 106 -13.97 -4.91 6.64
C GLU A 106 -13.32 -4.29 5.40
N LEU A 107 -12.13 -3.73 5.58
CA LEU A 107 -11.35 -3.30 4.43
C LEU A 107 -10.91 -4.53 3.62
N PRO A 108 -10.91 -4.45 2.28
CA PRO A 108 -10.43 -5.53 1.44
C PRO A 108 -8.93 -5.76 1.66
N GLY A 109 -8.46 -6.96 1.30
CA GLY A 109 -7.04 -7.22 1.14
C GLY A 109 -6.43 -6.32 0.05
N LEU A 110 -5.12 -6.19 0.06
CA LEU A 110 -4.44 -5.26 -0.83
C LEU A 110 -4.65 -5.58 -2.31
N ALA A 111 -4.59 -6.86 -2.69
CA ALA A 111 -4.82 -7.30 -4.06
C ALA A 111 -6.25 -7.05 -4.52
N ALA A 112 -7.24 -7.29 -3.66
CA ALA A 112 -8.64 -7.01 -3.97
C ALA A 112 -8.87 -5.51 -4.15
N PHE A 113 -8.32 -4.67 -3.28
CA PHE A 113 -8.37 -3.22 -3.42
C PHE A 113 -7.79 -2.75 -4.76
N VAL A 114 -6.61 -3.22 -5.14
CA VAL A 114 -5.96 -2.86 -6.40
C VAL A 114 -6.81 -3.29 -7.59
N SER A 115 -7.36 -4.50 -7.58
CA SER A 115 -8.24 -5.00 -8.62
C SER A 115 -9.49 -4.12 -8.78
N ASP A 116 -10.10 -3.68 -7.68
CA ASP A 116 -11.26 -2.78 -7.72
C ASP A 116 -10.90 -1.42 -8.33
N ILE A 117 -9.76 -0.83 -7.95
CA ILE A 117 -9.30 0.45 -8.51
C ILE A 117 -9.03 0.34 -10.02
N GLU A 118 -8.52 -0.78 -10.49
CA GLU A 118 -8.22 -1.00 -11.91
C GLU A 118 -9.46 -1.27 -12.76
N THR A 119 -10.47 -1.94 -12.20
CA THR A 119 -11.61 -2.48 -12.96
C THR A 119 -12.87 -1.65 -12.86
N LEU A 120 -13.05 -0.88 -11.78
CA LEU A 120 -14.25 -0.06 -11.60
C LEU A 120 -14.33 1.08 -12.63
N PRO A 121 -15.55 1.38 -13.12
CA PRO A 121 -15.76 2.56 -13.94
C PRO A 121 -15.35 3.84 -13.20
N LYS A 122 -14.78 4.80 -13.89
CA LYS A 122 -14.35 6.08 -13.28
C LYS A 122 -15.48 6.78 -12.50
N SER A 123 -16.74 6.62 -12.96
CA SER A 123 -17.91 7.17 -12.28
C SER A 123 -18.22 6.53 -10.92
N ALA A 124 -17.83 5.28 -10.72
CA ALA A 124 -18.05 4.53 -9.49
C ALA A 124 -16.86 4.60 -8.51
N LEU A 125 -15.68 4.98 -9.01
CA LEU A 125 -14.42 4.88 -8.27
C LEU A 125 -14.40 5.81 -7.04
N ALA A 126 -14.85 7.06 -7.18
CA ALA A 126 -14.86 8.02 -6.07
C ALA A 126 -15.77 7.53 -4.93
N GLY A 127 -16.97 7.04 -5.25
CA GLY A 127 -17.89 6.47 -4.25
C GLY A 127 -17.36 5.22 -3.57
N HIS A 128 -16.68 4.35 -4.33
CA HIS A 128 -16.03 3.15 -3.77
C HIS A 128 -14.92 3.54 -2.79
N VAL A 129 -14.05 4.46 -3.17
CA VAL A 129 -12.98 4.93 -2.27
C VAL A 129 -13.56 5.59 -1.03
N ALA A 130 -14.61 6.42 -1.16
CA ALA A 130 -15.29 7.02 0.00
C ALA A 130 -15.79 5.99 1.00
N ALA A 131 -16.42 4.93 0.51
CA ALA A 131 -16.91 3.84 1.37
C ALA A 131 -15.76 3.15 2.13
N LEU A 132 -14.60 2.99 1.52
CA LEU A 132 -13.41 2.46 2.19
C LEU A 132 -12.84 3.44 3.22
N LEU A 133 -12.81 4.74 2.91
CA LEU A 133 -12.35 5.76 3.86
C LEU A 133 -13.26 5.85 5.08
N ASP A 134 -14.57 5.61 4.91
CA ASP A 134 -15.55 5.59 6.02
C ASP A 134 -15.26 4.45 7.02
N LEU A 135 -14.64 3.35 6.58
CA LEU A 135 -14.26 2.20 7.44
C LEU A 135 -12.84 2.29 7.99
N ALA A 136 -11.99 3.10 7.39
CA ALA A 136 -10.55 3.08 7.60
C ALA A 136 -10.10 3.96 8.77
N SER A 137 -9.03 3.55 9.45
CA SER A 137 -8.25 4.40 10.35
C SER A 137 -7.46 5.48 9.57
N PRO A 138 -6.96 6.53 10.23
CA PRO A 138 -6.15 7.55 9.55
C PRO A 138 -4.96 6.98 8.77
N ALA A 139 -4.23 6.02 9.33
CA ALA A 139 -3.10 5.38 8.64
C ALA A 139 -3.53 4.59 7.40
N GLU A 140 -4.64 3.85 7.50
CA GLU A 140 -5.22 3.12 6.37
C GLU A 140 -5.76 4.07 5.29
N ARG A 141 -6.41 5.18 5.68
CA ARG A 141 -6.86 6.22 4.74
C ARG A 141 -5.70 6.79 3.94
N TRP A 142 -4.61 7.11 4.60
CA TRP A 142 -3.40 7.60 3.94
C TRP A 142 -2.89 6.60 2.90
N ALA A 143 -2.79 5.32 3.26
CA ALA A 143 -2.38 4.25 2.36
C ALA A 143 -3.33 4.12 1.14
N ILE A 144 -4.64 4.09 1.38
CA ILE A 144 -5.68 4.00 0.34
C ILE A 144 -5.55 5.17 -0.65
N ILE A 145 -5.46 6.40 -0.15
CA ILE A 145 -5.39 7.60 -0.98
C ILE A 145 -4.08 7.61 -1.79
N LYS A 146 -2.95 7.32 -1.17
CA LYS A 146 -1.65 7.29 -1.85
C LYS A 146 -1.59 6.21 -2.93
N LEU A 147 -2.18 5.03 -2.70
CA LEU A 147 -2.30 3.99 -3.71
C LEU A 147 -3.21 4.42 -4.87
N ALA A 148 -4.44 4.85 -4.58
CA ALA A 148 -5.44 5.18 -5.59
C ALA A 148 -5.04 6.37 -6.48
N THR A 149 -4.27 7.30 -5.95
CA THR A 149 -3.79 8.49 -6.69
C THR A 149 -2.43 8.29 -7.35
N GLY A 150 -1.74 7.19 -7.09
CA GLY A 150 -0.38 6.94 -7.59
C GLY A 150 0.70 7.77 -6.89
N GLY A 151 0.37 8.35 -5.73
CA GLY A 151 1.27 9.24 -4.98
C GLY A 151 2.16 8.56 -3.95
N LEU A 152 2.17 7.22 -3.89
CA LEU A 152 2.93 6.51 -2.86
C LEU A 152 4.44 6.65 -3.04
N ARG A 153 5.09 7.21 -2.02
CA ARG A 153 6.55 7.34 -1.90
C ARG A 153 6.94 7.17 -0.43
N VAL A 154 7.68 6.11 -0.13
CA VAL A 154 8.05 5.74 1.25
C VAL A 154 9.57 5.71 1.48
N GLY A 155 10.34 6.34 0.61
CA GLY A 155 11.79 6.41 0.74
C GLY A 155 12.49 5.05 0.61
N VAL A 156 11.95 4.17 -0.23
CA VAL A 156 12.52 2.85 -0.54
C VAL A 156 12.87 2.80 -2.03
N SER A 157 14.15 2.57 -2.33
CA SER A 157 14.57 2.28 -3.70
C SER A 157 14.30 0.81 -4.06
N ALA A 158 14.20 0.51 -5.36
CA ALA A 158 14.08 -0.88 -5.82
C ALA A 158 15.23 -1.77 -5.29
N ARG A 159 16.45 -1.23 -5.21
CA ARG A 159 17.59 -1.96 -4.65
C ARG A 159 17.41 -2.26 -3.15
N LEU A 160 16.85 -1.33 -2.38
CA LEU A 160 16.58 -1.55 -0.97
C LEU A 160 15.51 -2.63 -0.76
N ALA A 161 14.46 -2.63 -1.58
CA ALA A 161 13.43 -3.66 -1.56
C ALA A 161 14.01 -5.04 -1.90
N LYS A 162 14.86 -5.14 -2.94
CA LYS A 162 15.57 -6.40 -3.27
C LYS A 162 16.48 -6.87 -2.14
N THR A 163 17.15 -5.94 -1.44
CA THR A 163 17.95 -6.28 -0.26
C THR A 163 17.07 -6.87 0.86
N ALA A 164 15.85 -6.35 1.03
CA ALA A 164 14.91 -6.90 2.00
C ALA A 164 14.42 -8.31 1.59
N LEU A 165 14.23 -8.56 0.30
CA LEU A 165 13.90 -9.91 -0.21
C LEU A 165 15.06 -10.90 0.02
N ALA A 166 16.32 -10.46 -0.18
CA ALA A 166 17.49 -11.26 0.12
C ALA A 166 17.58 -11.59 1.63
N ALA A 167 17.36 -10.59 2.49
CA ALA A 167 17.33 -10.78 3.95
C ALA A 167 16.17 -11.69 4.40
N TYR A 168 15.02 -11.60 3.75
CA TYR A 168 13.85 -12.45 4.00
C TYR A 168 14.11 -13.92 3.68
N SER A 169 14.70 -14.19 2.51
CA SER A 169 14.79 -15.52 1.94
C SER A 169 16.14 -16.21 2.16
N GLY A 170 17.18 -15.47 2.54
CA GLY A 170 18.56 -15.94 2.57
C GLY A 170 19.19 -16.16 1.17
N ARG A 171 18.52 -15.70 0.10
CA ARG A 171 19.05 -15.76 -1.27
C ARG A 171 20.06 -14.65 -1.52
N ASP A 172 20.97 -14.88 -2.47
CA ASP A 172 21.90 -13.84 -2.90
C ASP A 172 21.16 -12.70 -3.62
N LEU A 173 21.47 -11.47 -3.24
CA LEU A 173 20.93 -10.27 -3.89
C LEU A 173 21.20 -10.25 -5.40
N ALA A 174 22.38 -10.68 -5.83
CA ALA A 174 22.76 -10.73 -7.23
C ALA A 174 21.88 -11.69 -8.04
N GLU A 175 21.41 -12.78 -7.45
CA GLU A 175 20.47 -13.69 -8.10
C GLU A 175 19.08 -13.07 -8.26
N ILE A 176 18.61 -12.33 -7.26
CA ILE A 176 17.34 -11.60 -7.32
C ILE A 176 17.43 -10.49 -8.38
N GLU A 177 18.55 -9.76 -8.42
CA GLU A 177 18.75 -8.69 -9.41
C GLU A 177 18.75 -9.22 -10.86
N LYS A 178 19.31 -10.41 -11.10
CA LYS A 178 19.35 -11.03 -12.43
C LYS A 178 17.97 -11.32 -13.01
N ILE A 179 17.01 -11.75 -12.18
CA ILE A 179 15.68 -12.13 -12.65
C ILE A 179 14.67 -10.97 -12.61
N TRP A 180 15.03 -9.84 -12.00
CA TRP A 180 14.10 -8.75 -11.69
C TRP A 180 13.33 -8.23 -12.89
N HIS A 181 13.98 -8.09 -14.02
CA HIS A 181 13.37 -7.51 -15.24
C HIS A 181 12.37 -8.41 -15.95
N GLY A 182 12.38 -9.72 -15.65
CA GLY A 182 11.43 -10.68 -16.21
C GLY A 182 10.25 -10.98 -15.27
N LEU A 183 10.15 -10.30 -14.14
CA LEU A 183 9.10 -10.56 -13.17
C LEU A 183 7.82 -9.79 -13.48
N GLU A 184 6.68 -10.44 -13.27
CA GLU A 184 5.35 -9.86 -13.42
C GLU A 184 4.64 -9.75 -12.07
N ILE A 185 3.89 -8.64 -11.90
CA ILE A 185 3.03 -8.44 -10.74
C ILE A 185 1.89 -9.47 -10.80
N PRO A 186 1.56 -10.14 -9.70
CA PRO A 186 1.93 -9.88 -8.29
C PRO A 186 3.16 -10.64 -7.77
N TYR A 187 4.14 -10.97 -8.57
CA TYR A 187 5.39 -11.60 -8.16
C TYR A 187 5.28 -12.98 -7.49
N SER A 188 4.19 -13.71 -7.74
CA SER A 188 3.94 -15.02 -7.09
C SER A 188 5.05 -16.04 -7.38
N GLY A 189 5.58 -16.06 -8.62
CA GLY A 189 6.72 -16.91 -8.97
C GLY A 189 8.01 -16.54 -8.23
N LEU A 190 8.24 -15.23 -8.01
CA LEU A 190 9.36 -14.75 -7.20
C LEU A 190 9.25 -15.27 -5.76
N PHE A 191 8.10 -15.03 -5.11
CA PHE A 191 7.90 -15.45 -3.73
C PHE A 191 7.92 -16.98 -3.55
N ALA A 192 7.35 -17.75 -4.49
CA ALA A 192 7.45 -19.20 -4.47
C ALA A 192 8.92 -19.68 -4.51
N TRP A 193 9.75 -19.05 -5.34
CA TRP A 193 11.19 -19.35 -5.39
C TRP A 193 11.92 -18.92 -4.11
N LEU A 194 11.62 -17.74 -3.58
CA LEU A 194 12.21 -17.23 -2.35
C LEU A 194 11.86 -18.10 -1.14
N ASP A 195 10.64 -18.64 -1.10
CA ASP A 195 10.14 -19.57 -0.06
C ASP A 195 10.67 -21.00 -0.24
N GLY A 196 11.29 -21.31 -1.38
CA GLY A 196 11.76 -22.66 -1.70
C GLY A 196 10.64 -23.62 -2.11
N THR A 197 9.46 -23.11 -2.45
CA THR A 197 8.29 -23.90 -2.88
C THR A 197 8.11 -23.97 -4.39
N GLY A 198 8.87 -23.17 -5.15
CA GLY A 198 8.82 -23.11 -6.60
C GLY A 198 10.20 -22.98 -7.25
N PRO A 199 10.27 -23.18 -8.57
CA PRO A 199 11.51 -23.00 -9.32
C PRO A 199 11.92 -21.53 -9.38
N ARG A 200 13.19 -21.31 -9.72
CA ARG A 200 13.68 -19.96 -10.03
C ARG A 200 12.96 -19.44 -11.27
N PRO A 201 12.41 -18.20 -11.22
CA PRO A 201 11.82 -17.59 -12.40
C PRO A 201 12.82 -17.49 -13.56
N GLU A 202 12.36 -17.81 -14.77
CA GLU A 202 13.13 -17.64 -16.00
C GLU A 202 13.11 -16.19 -16.45
N ILE A 203 14.18 -15.77 -17.14
CA ILE A 203 14.31 -14.42 -17.68
C ILE A 203 13.79 -14.39 -19.12
#